data_5f1719df66289c626b3fb065622cc66c
#
_entry.id   5f1719df66289c626b3fb065622cc66c
#
_cell.length_a   1.000
_cell.length_b   1.000
_cell.length_c   1.000
_cell.angle_alpha   90.00
_cell.angle_beta   90.00
_cell.angle_gamma   90.00
#
_symmetry.space_group_name_H-M   'P 1'
#
loop_
_entity.id
_entity.type
_entity.pdbx_description
1 polymer ?
#
loop_
_entity_poly.entity_id
_entity_poly.type
_entity_poly.pdbx_seq_one_letter_code
_entity_poly.pdbx_strand_id
1 'polypeptide(L)'
;CSRPLTVTNNPLDMDRKIVIIPTYNEKENIENIIRAVFALEGDYNILVIEDGSPDGTAAIVKRLQEEFSERLFMIERQGKLGLGTAYITGFKWSVEHKYDYIFEMDADFSHNPADLPRLYEACRDGADLAIGSRYCNGISVINWPIGRVIMSYYASVYVRTVLGMKVFDTTAGFKCYRRRVLETIDLDKVRMKGYGFQIEMKYSTYKLGFTIKEVPIIFVDRKEGTSKMSSGIFGEAFWGVLKLKMRK
;
A
#
# COMPACT_ATOMS: atom_id res chain seq x y z
N CYS A 1 28.45 20.74 33.71
CA CYS A 1 29.00 20.00 32.56
C CYS A 1 28.08 18.84 32.22
N SER A 2 27.13 19.05 31.32
CA SER A 2 26.23 18.00 30.83
C SER A 2 26.86 17.42 29.55
N ARG A 3 27.23 16.15 29.58
CA ARG A 3 27.66 15.41 28.37
C ARG A 3 26.44 15.16 27.49
N PRO A 4 26.51 15.39 26.19
CA PRO A 4 25.45 14.95 25.25
C PRO A 4 25.49 13.41 25.19
N LEU A 5 24.33 12.80 25.36
CA LEU A 5 24.14 11.38 25.09
C LEU A 5 24.25 11.16 23.57
N THR A 6 25.39 10.68 23.12
CA THR A 6 25.52 10.13 21.77
C THR A 6 24.72 8.84 21.71
N VAL A 7 23.58 8.87 21.05
CA VAL A 7 22.87 7.65 20.65
C VAL A 7 23.73 6.97 19.59
N THR A 8 24.48 5.98 19.99
CA THR A 8 25.15 5.08 19.05
C THR A 8 24.10 4.18 18.46
N ASN A 9 23.67 4.46 17.24
CA ASN A 9 22.87 3.53 16.45
C ASN A 9 23.71 2.25 16.24
N ASN A 10 23.31 1.19 16.91
CA ASN A 10 23.88 -0.14 16.69
C ASN A 10 23.43 -0.60 15.30
N PRO A 11 24.32 -1.04 14.38
CA PRO A 11 23.94 -1.53 13.05
C PRO A 11 22.97 -2.73 13.06
N LEU A 12 22.79 -3.37 14.23
CA LEU A 12 21.87 -4.49 14.44
C LEU A 12 20.41 -4.07 14.72
N ASP A 13 20.12 -2.76 14.77
CA ASP A 13 18.81 -2.22 15.18
C ASP A 13 18.20 -1.33 14.08
N MET A 14 18.56 -1.55 12.83
CA MET A 14 17.94 -0.83 11.71
C MET A 14 16.63 -1.51 11.31
N ASP A 15 15.53 -0.77 11.43
CA ASP A 15 14.21 -1.20 11.00
C ASP A 15 14.21 -1.67 9.53
N ARG A 16 13.82 -2.92 9.29
CA ARG A 16 13.75 -3.50 7.95
C ARG A 16 12.48 -3.06 7.25
N LYS A 17 12.61 -2.37 6.12
CA LYS A 17 11.52 -1.77 5.35
C LYS A 17 11.39 -2.45 4.00
N ILE A 18 10.16 -2.77 3.58
CA ILE A 18 9.90 -3.32 2.25
C ILE A 18 8.68 -2.68 1.61
N VAL A 19 8.79 -2.33 0.34
CA VAL A 19 7.71 -1.78 -0.48
C VAL A 19 7.21 -2.86 -1.43
N ILE A 20 5.95 -3.26 -1.27
CA ILE A 20 5.29 -4.22 -2.16
C ILE A 20 4.68 -3.45 -3.32
N ILE A 21 5.06 -3.82 -4.54
CA ILE A 21 4.61 -3.19 -5.79
C ILE A 21 3.99 -4.27 -6.69
N PRO A 22 2.66 -4.40 -6.71
CA PRO A 22 1.98 -5.27 -7.67
C PRO A 22 2.08 -4.71 -9.09
N THR A 23 2.37 -5.57 -10.07
CA THR A 23 2.51 -5.17 -11.46
C THR A 23 1.70 -6.05 -12.40
N TYR A 24 1.08 -5.41 -13.39
CA TYR A 24 0.51 -6.03 -14.58
C TYR A 24 0.48 -5.03 -15.73
N ASN A 25 1.34 -5.21 -16.75
CA ASN A 25 1.54 -4.26 -17.86
C ASN A 25 1.96 -2.87 -17.35
N GLU A 26 3.12 -2.80 -16.70
CA GLU A 26 3.69 -1.57 -16.14
C GLU A 26 5.11 -1.28 -16.67
N LYS A 27 5.44 -1.77 -17.90
CA LYS A 27 6.78 -1.63 -18.47
C LYS A 27 7.26 -0.17 -18.58
N GLU A 28 6.33 0.78 -18.78
CA GLU A 28 6.67 2.20 -18.89
C GLU A 28 7.07 2.82 -17.55
N ASN A 29 6.57 2.26 -16.42
CA ASN A 29 6.71 2.84 -15.10
C ASN A 29 7.68 2.09 -14.19
N ILE A 30 7.77 0.75 -14.35
CA ILE A 30 8.37 -0.12 -13.33
C ILE A 30 9.84 0.21 -13.02
N GLU A 31 10.66 0.51 -14.03
CA GLU A 31 12.05 0.87 -13.80
C GLU A 31 12.17 2.19 -13.04
N ASN A 32 11.41 3.20 -13.46
CA ASN A 32 11.46 4.52 -12.85
C ASN A 32 11.00 4.50 -11.39
N ILE A 33 9.94 3.75 -11.06
CA ILE A 33 9.43 3.66 -9.69
C ILE A 33 10.42 2.92 -8.78
N ILE A 34 11.05 1.84 -9.26
CA ILE A 34 12.08 1.11 -8.52
C ILE A 34 13.26 2.04 -8.21
N ARG A 35 13.78 2.75 -9.22
CA ARG A 35 14.88 3.70 -9.03
C ARG A 35 14.51 4.85 -8.10
N ALA A 36 13.29 5.37 -8.20
CA ALA A 36 12.80 6.43 -7.31
C ALA A 36 12.74 5.99 -5.84
N VAL A 37 12.33 4.75 -5.57
CA VAL A 37 12.32 4.21 -4.20
C VAL A 37 13.74 3.99 -3.67
N PHE A 38 14.64 3.46 -4.50
CA PHE A 38 16.03 3.23 -4.08
C PHE A 38 16.86 4.52 -3.93
N ALA A 39 16.43 5.62 -4.53
CA ALA A 39 17.04 6.93 -4.35
C ALA A 39 16.66 7.60 -3.01
N LEU A 40 15.66 7.06 -2.28
CA LEU A 40 15.30 7.58 -0.97
C LEU A 40 16.32 7.22 0.09
N GLU A 41 16.52 8.11 1.05
CA GLU A 41 17.25 7.77 2.27
C GLU A 41 16.50 6.72 3.09
N GLY A 42 17.20 5.78 3.69
CA GLY A 42 16.61 4.87 4.69
C GLY A 42 16.39 3.42 4.26
N ASP A 43 17.24 2.85 3.43
CA ASP A 43 17.38 1.40 3.15
C ASP A 43 16.07 0.64 2.91
N TYR A 44 15.30 1.11 1.92
CA TYR A 44 14.10 0.41 1.47
C TYR A 44 14.48 -0.80 0.62
N ASN A 45 13.80 -1.92 0.85
CA ASN A 45 13.77 -3.05 -0.08
C ASN A 45 12.48 -2.99 -0.89
N ILE A 46 12.45 -3.64 -2.04
CA ILE A 46 11.28 -3.72 -2.91
C ILE A 46 10.96 -5.18 -3.18
N LEU A 47 9.66 -5.51 -3.09
CA LEU A 47 9.11 -6.78 -3.56
C LEU A 47 8.10 -6.50 -4.68
N VAL A 48 8.45 -6.86 -5.89
CA VAL A 48 7.53 -6.82 -7.04
C VAL A 48 6.70 -8.10 -7.05
N ILE A 49 5.38 -7.95 -7.11
CA ILE A 49 4.46 -9.08 -7.36
C ILE A 49 3.99 -8.98 -8.81
N GLU A 50 4.56 -9.79 -9.67
CA GLU A 50 4.38 -9.74 -11.11
C GLU A 50 3.31 -10.73 -11.57
N ASP A 51 2.25 -10.24 -12.23
CA ASP A 51 1.04 -10.99 -12.56
C ASP A 51 1.02 -11.53 -14.02
N GLY A 52 2.16 -12.02 -14.52
CA GLY A 52 2.26 -12.59 -15.86
C GLY A 52 2.08 -11.54 -16.97
N SER A 53 2.74 -10.38 -16.85
CA SER A 53 2.66 -9.28 -17.82
C SER A 53 3.20 -9.68 -19.20
N PRO A 54 2.41 -9.58 -20.27
CA PRO A 54 2.89 -9.88 -21.61
C PRO A 54 3.75 -8.77 -22.25
N ASP A 55 3.83 -7.58 -21.65
CA ASP A 55 4.51 -6.40 -22.18
C ASP A 55 6.03 -6.36 -21.92
N GLY A 56 6.58 -7.33 -21.17
CA GLY A 56 7.98 -7.40 -20.81
C GLY A 56 8.32 -6.78 -19.44
N THR A 57 7.35 -6.39 -18.62
CA THR A 57 7.56 -5.88 -17.26
C THR A 57 8.51 -6.77 -16.45
N ALA A 58 8.28 -8.11 -16.44
CA ALA A 58 9.11 -9.07 -15.71
C ALA A 58 10.58 -9.04 -16.13
N ALA A 59 10.85 -8.90 -17.46
CA ALA A 59 12.21 -8.84 -17.97
C ALA A 59 12.97 -7.60 -17.47
N ILE A 60 12.27 -6.47 -17.36
CA ILE A 60 12.86 -5.22 -16.80
C ILE A 60 13.22 -5.44 -15.33
N VAL A 61 12.33 -6.03 -14.55
CA VAL A 61 12.61 -6.29 -13.12
C VAL A 61 13.78 -7.25 -12.95
N LYS A 62 13.86 -8.34 -13.74
CA LYS A 62 14.99 -9.28 -13.71
C LYS A 62 16.33 -8.59 -14.00
N ARG A 63 16.37 -7.71 -15.00
CA ARG A 63 17.58 -6.92 -15.29
C ARG A 63 17.96 -6.01 -14.11
N LEU A 64 16.99 -5.37 -13.47
CA LEU A 64 17.24 -4.51 -12.31
C LEU A 64 17.66 -5.31 -11.07
N GLN A 65 17.27 -6.57 -10.94
CA GLN A 65 17.75 -7.46 -9.86
C GLN A 65 19.26 -7.73 -9.97
N GLU A 66 19.85 -7.69 -11.16
CA GLU A 66 21.31 -7.77 -11.32
C GLU A 66 22.03 -6.55 -10.74
N GLU A 67 21.39 -5.36 -10.84
CA GLU A 67 21.91 -4.11 -10.26
C GLU A 67 21.63 -4.00 -8.75
N PHE A 68 20.48 -4.46 -8.28
CA PHE A 68 19.98 -4.33 -6.90
C PHE A 68 19.74 -5.70 -6.23
N SER A 69 20.67 -6.65 -6.39
CA SER A 69 20.50 -8.07 -6.07
C SER A 69 20.06 -8.37 -4.63
N GLU A 70 20.46 -7.55 -3.64
CA GLU A 70 20.13 -7.76 -2.23
C GLU A 70 18.91 -6.96 -1.75
N ARG A 71 18.33 -6.11 -2.61
CA ARG A 71 17.29 -5.17 -2.23
C ARG A 71 16.03 -5.26 -3.09
N LEU A 72 16.12 -5.86 -4.28
CA LEU A 72 15.01 -6.02 -5.22
C LEU A 72 14.63 -7.49 -5.34
N PHE A 73 13.43 -7.82 -4.91
CA PHE A 73 12.85 -9.15 -4.97
C PHE A 73 11.67 -9.19 -5.93
N MET A 74 11.40 -10.34 -6.52
CA MET A 74 10.23 -10.53 -7.39
C MET A 74 9.60 -11.89 -7.15
N ILE A 75 8.27 -11.92 -7.13
CA ILE A 75 7.45 -13.13 -7.19
C ILE A 75 6.65 -13.07 -8.47
N GLU A 76 6.90 -14.01 -9.39
CA GLU A 76 6.13 -14.17 -10.62
C GLU A 76 4.92 -15.07 -10.36
N ARG A 77 3.72 -14.61 -10.72
CA ARG A 77 2.48 -15.38 -10.61
C ARG A 77 1.96 -15.78 -11.99
N GLN A 78 1.15 -16.84 -12.05
CA GLN A 78 0.62 -17.35 -13.32
C GLN A 78 -0.59 -16.54 -13.80
N GLY A 79 -0.41 -15.23 -14.07
CA GLY A 79 -1.42 -14.35 -14.63
C GLY A 79 -2.10 -13.43 -13.61
N LYS A 80 -3.03 -12.59 -14.10
CA LYS A 80 -3.72 -11.54 -13.34
C LYS A 80 -4.74 -12.14 -12.35
N LEU A 81 -4.30 -12.39 -11.13
CA LEU A 81 -5.13 -12.97 -10.06
C LEU A 81 -5.83 -11.93 -9.19
N GLY A 82 -5.56 -10.64 -9.42
CA GLY A 82 -6.18 -9.51 -8.73
C GLY A 82 -5.29 -8.87 -7.66
N LEU A 83 -5.49 -7.56 -7.46
CA LEU A 83 -4.67 -6.70 -6.61
C LEU A 83 -4.59 -7.19 -5.16
N GLY A 84 -5.73 -7.56 -4.56
CA GLY A 84 -5.76 -8.02 -3.17
C GLY A 84 -4.93 -9.28 -2.95
N THR A 85 -5.01 -10.24 -3.87
CA THR A 85 -4.20 -11.47 -3.77
C THR A 85 -2.71 -11.21 -3.97
N ALA A 86 -2.34 -10.20 -4.77
CA ALA A 86 -0.96 -9.78 -4.93
C ALA A 86 -0.40 -9.24 -3.61
N TYR A 87 -1.12 -8.34 -2.96
CA TYR A 87 -0.72 -7.81 -1.66
C TYR A 87 -0.67 -8.91 -0.58
N ILE A 88 -1.65 -9.83 -0.53
CA ILE A 88 -1.62 -10.95 0.42
C ILE A 88 -0.36 -11.80 0.22
N THR A 89 0.01 -12.11 -1.02
CA THR A 89 1.25 -12.83 -1.33
C THR A 89 2.47 -12.06 -0.80
N GLY A 90 2.54 -10.77 -1.09
CA GLY A 90 3.62 -9.91 -0.62
C GLY A 90 3.67 -9.78 0.90
N PHE A 91 2.53 -9.67 1.58
CA PHE A 91 2.45 -9.60 3.04
C PHE A 91 2.99 -10.87 3.69
N LYS A 92 2.54 -12.05 3.24
CA LYS A 92 3.01 -13.34 3.77
C LYS A 92 4.52 -13.48 3.60
N TRP A 93 5.03 -13.17 2.41
CA TRP A 93 6.47 -13.20 2.14
C TRP A 93 7.23 -12.22 3.04
N SER A 94 6.75 -10.99 3.20
CA SER A 94 7.39 -9.96 4.01
C SER A 94 7.42 -10.32 5.51
N VAL A 95 6.36 -10.90 6.03
CA VAL A 95 6.27 -11.41 7.41
C VAL A 95 7.24 -12.57 7.63
N GLU A 96 7.29 -13.53 6.71
CA GLU A 96 8.21 -14.67 6.74
C GLU A 96 9.68 -14.21 6.75
N HIS A 97 10.01 -13.18 5.95
CA HIS A 97 11.35 -12.60 5.86
C HIS A 97 11.63 -11.54 6.95
N LYS A 98 10.75 -11.40 7.96
CA LYS A 98 10.97 -10.58 9.15
C LYS A 98 11.16 -9.08 8.85
N TYR A 99 10.45 -8.51 7.87
CA TYR A 99 10.39 -7.08 7.67
C TYR A 99 9.55 -6.42 8.77
N ASP A 100 10.00 -5.28 9.29
CA ASP A 100 9.34 -4.58 10.40
C ASP A 100 8.26 -3.63 9.93
N TYR A 101 8.49 -3.00 8.76
CA TYR A 101 7.57 -2.06 8.11
C TYR A 101 7.33 -2.50 6.67
N ILE A 102 6.07 -2.75 6.36
CA ILE A 102 5.63 -3.28 5.07
C ILE A 102 4.70 -2.26 4.40
N PHE A 103 5.10 -1.80 3.22
CA PHE A 103 4.37 -0.77 2.47
C PHE A 103 3.59 -1.39 1.31
N GLU A 104 2.42 -0.79 1.02
CA GLU A 104 1.70 -0.96 -0.23
C GLU A 104 1.91 0.27 -1.10
N MET A 105 2.27 0.10 -2.36
CA MET A 105 2.43 1.19 -3.33
C MET A 105 2.14 0.71 -4.74
N ASP A 106 1.43 1.52 -5.55
CA ASP A 106 1.19 1.25 -6.95
C ASP A 106 2.40 1.65 -7.82
N ALA A 107 2.57 1.03 -8.99
CA ALA A 107 3.70 1.25 -9.89
C ALA A 107 3.59 2.51 -10.76
N ASP A 108 2.42 3.15 -10.85
CA ASP A 108 2.04 4.15 -11.85
C ASP A 108 2.28 5.61 -11.44
N PHE A 109 3.09 5.84 -10.41
CA PHE A 109 3.36 7.16 -9.82
C PHE A 109 2.13 7.95 -9.33
N SER A 110 0.97 7.31 -9.21
CA SER A 110 -0.16 7.94 -8.53
C SER A 110 0.11 8.14 -7.02
N HIS A 111 0.97 7.29 -6.46
CA HIS A 111 1.59 7.42 -5.16
C HIS A 111 3.01 7.96 -5.31
N ASN A 112 3.31 9.11 -4.70
CA ASN A 112 4.64 9.68 -4.73
C ASN A 112 5.57 8.89 -3.80
N PRO A 113 6.67 8.26 -4.29
CA PRO A 113 7.63 7.58 -3.43
C PRO A 113 8.20 8.45 -2.30
N ALA A 114 8.33 9.76 -2.51
CA ALA A 114 8.81 10.70 -1.50
C ALA A 114 7.92 10.78 -0.24
N ASP A 115 6.72 10.23 -0.26
CA ASP A 115 5.86 10.11 0.92
C ASP A 115 6.12 8.84 1.75
N LEU A 116 6.90 7.87 1.26
CA LEU A 116 7.25 6.65 2.02
C LEU A 116 7.91 6.96 3.37
N PRO A 117 8.90 7.88 3.47
CA PRO A 117 9.47 8.24 4.76
C PRO A 117 8.44 8.81 5.74
N ARG A 118 7.47 9.60 5.28
CA ARG A 118 6.42 10.18 6.12
C ARG A 118 5.48 9.11 6.70
N LEU A 119 5.15 8.09 5.90
CA LEU A 119 4.37 6.93 6.36
C LEU A 119 5.17 6.09 7.37
N TYR A 120 6.46 5.88 7.10
CA TYR A 120 7.35 5.21 8.03
C TYR A 120 7.42 5.92 9.39
N GLU A 121 7.68 7.24 9.38
CA GLU A 121 7.73 8.05 10.59
C GLU A 121 6.43 7.98 11.39
N ALA A 122 5.27 8.05 10.71
CA ALA A 122 3.98 7.91 11.38
C ALA A 122 3.84 6.57 12.13
N CYS A 123 4.36 5.48 11.53
CA CYS A 123 4.40 4.16 12.19
C CYS A 123 5.44 4.12 13.30
N ARG A 124 6.64 4.66 13.10
CA ARG A 124 7.69 4.74 14.12
C ARG A 124 7.20 5.52 15.35
N ASP A 125 6.43 6.59 15.14
CA ASP A 125 5.86 7.44 16.18
C ASP A 125 4.61 6.84 16.85
N GLY A 126 4.30 5.56 16.63
CA GLY A 126 3.31 4.82 17.39
C GLY A 126 2.07 4.36 16.64
N ALA A 127 1.89 4.72 15.36
CA ALA A 127 0.83 4.10 14.57
C ALA A 127 1.18 2.65 14.20
N ASP A 128 0.18 1.80 14.12
CA ASP A 128 0.30 0.43 13.62
C ASP A 128 0.10 0.35 12.13
N LEU A 129 -0.74 1.24 11.62
CA LEU A 129 -1.02 1.44 10.21
C LEU A 129 -1.00 2.93 9.90
N ALA A 130 -0.11 3.36 9.01
CA ALA A 130 -0.13 4.69 8.41
C ALA A 130 -0.76 4.62 7.01
N ILE A 131 -1.67 5.54 6.71
CA ILE A 131 -2.41 5.62 5.45
C ILE A 131 -2.06 6.93 4.76
N GLY A 132 -1.58 6.88 3.51
CA GLY A 132 -1.49 8.05 2.65
C GLY A 132 -2.91 8.47 2.22
N SER A 133 -3.42 9.52 2.84
CA SER A 133 -4.82 9.94 2.72
C SER A 133 -4.98 11.14 1.81
N ARG A 134 -5.94 11.03 0.90
CA ARG A 134 -6.37 12.12 0.00
C ARG A 134 -7.37 13.05 0.66
N TYR A 135 -7.91 12.66 1.84
CA TYR A 135 -9.10 13.31 2.42
C TYR A 135 -8.94 13.77 3.87
N CYS A 136 -7.87 13.42 4.59
CA CYS A 136 -7.71 13.77 6.00
C CYS A 136 -7.43 15.26 6.24
N ASN A 137 -6.97 16.00 5.22
CA ASN A 137 -6.71 17.45 5.28
C ASN A 137 -7.34 18.18 4.08
N GLY A 138 -8.62 17.92 3.82
CA GLY A 138 -9.31 18.38 2.62
C GLY A 138 -9.17 17.39 1.46
N ILE A 139 -9.50 17.82 0.23
CA ILE A 139 -9.43 16.98 -0.96
C ILE A 139 -8.13 17.28 -1.71
N SER A 140 -7.23 16.32 -1.75
CA SER A 140 -5.88 16.45 -2.32
C SER A 140 -5.68 15.49 -3.50
N VAL A 141 -6.39 15.73 -4.61
CA VAL A 141 -6.28 14.97 -5.85
C VAL A 141 -6.04 15.91 -7.04
N ILE A 142 -5.19 15.50 -7.97
CA ILE A 142 -4.84 16.27 -9.18
C ILE A 142 -5.29 15.48 -10.42
N ASN A 143 -5.83 16.18 -11.41
CA ASN A 143 -6.25 15.66 -12.70
C ASN A 143 -7.43 14.66 -12.66
N TRP A 144 -8.20 14.60 -11.57
CA TRP A 144 -9.42 13.79 -11.53
C TRP A 144 -10.62 14.57 -12.06
N PRO A 145 -11.47 13.94 -12.87
CA PRO A 145 -12.79 14.49 -13.18
C PRO A 145 -13.59 14.70 -11.87
N ILE A 146 -14.32 15.82 -11.78
CA ILE A 146 -15.05 16.18 -10.56
C ILE A 146 -16.02 15.09 -10.09
N GLY A 147 -16.67 14.38 -11.02
CA GLY A 147 -17.57 13.26 -10.71
C GLY A 147 -16.84 12.10 -10.01
N ARG A 148 -15.60 11.83 -10.40
CA ARG A 148 -14.75 10.82 -9.73
C ARG A 148 -14.36 11.25 -8.31
N VAL A 149 -14.05 12.54 -8.12
CA VAL A 149 -13.74 13.11 -6.80
C VAL A 149 -14.93 12.93 -5.86
N ILE A 150 -16.11 13.39 -6.30
CA ILE A 150 -17.37 13.31 -5.53
C ILE A 150 -17.67 11.85 -5.17
N MET A 151 -17.64 10.94 -6.14
CA MET A 151 -17.95 9.54 -5.94
C MET A 151 -16.97 8.88 -4.95
N SER A 152 -15.67 9.11 -5.09
CA SER A 152 -14.65 8.56 -4.19
C SER A 152 -14.76 9.09 -2.77
N TYR A 153 -15.03 10.38 -2.62
CA TYR A 153 -15.23 10.99 -1.31
C TYR A 153 -16.45 10.43 -0.59
N TYR A 154 -17.62 10.40 -1.27
CA TYR A 154 -18.84 9.87 -0.68
C TYR A 154 -18.80 8.36 -0.46
N ALA A 155 -18.07 7.59 -1.29
CA ALA A 155 -17.78 6.19 -1.01
C ALA A 155 -17.03 6.02 0.32
N SER A 156 -16.03 6.87 0.59
CA SER A 156 -15.34 6.85 1.88
C SER A 156 -16.23 7.26 3.05
N VAL A 157 -17.11 8.27 2.86
CA VAL A 157 -18.13 8.66 3.88
C VAL A 157 -19.06 7.50 4.19
N TYR A 158 -19.59 6.81 3.18
CA TYR A 158 -20.44 5.64 3.33
C TYR A 158 -19.74 4.54 4.15
N VAL A 159 -18.53 4.14 3.72
CA VAL A 159 -17.77 3.07 4.36
C VAL A 159 -17.49 3.37 5.83
N ARG A 160 -16.97 4.57 6.13
CA ARG A 160 -16.65 4.94 7.52
C ARG A 160 -17.89 5.01 8.40
N THR A 161 -19.02 5.46 7.87
CA THR A 161 -20.29 5.53 8.61
C THR A 161 -20.83 4.13 8.89
N VAL A 162 -20.89 3.26 7.88
CA VAL A 162 -21.40 1.89 8.03
C VAL A 162 -20.51 1.07 8.97
N LEU A 163 -19.20 1.14 8.80
CA LEU A 163 -18.25 0.35 9.60
C LEU A 163 -17.91 0.99 10.95
N GLY A 164 -18.20 2.27 11.15
CA GLY A 164 -17.88 3.01 12.38
C GLY A 164 -16.39 3.33 12.52
N MET A 165 -15.65 3.40 11.41
CA MET A 165 -14.22 3.71 11.41
C MET A 165 -13.97 5.22 11.41
N LYS A 166 -12.95 5.64 12.16
CA LYS A 166 -12.45 7.03 12.15
C LYS A 166 -11.35 7.24 11.10
N VAL A 167 -11.57 6.76 9.87
CA VAL A 167 -10.64 6.86 8.74
C VAL A 167 -11.32 7.65 7.63
N PHE A 168 -10.72 8.74 7.16
CA PHE A 168 -11.30 9.59 6.12
C PHE A 168 -11.15 8.97 4.73
N ASP A 169 -9.98 8.37 4.43
CA ASP A 169 -9.74 7.71 3.14
C ASP A 169 -9.77 6.18 3.25
N THR A 170 -10.97 5.65 3.18
CA THR A 170 -11.19 4.20 3.34
C THR A 170 -10.72 3.38 2.15
N THR A 171 -10.55 3.99 0.97
CA THR A 171 -10.15 3.32 -0.27
C THR A 171 -8.69 3.52 -0.66
N ALA A 172 -7.91 4.30 0.12
CA ALA A 172 -6.50 4.52 -0.15
C ALA A 172 -5.70 3.22 -0.23
N GLY A 173 -4.84 3.10 -1.26
CA GLY A 173 -3.95 1.96 -1.47
C GLY A 173 -2.55 2.16 -0.90
N PHE A 174 -2.13 3.41 -0.69
CA PHE A 174 -0.80 3.75 -0.20
C PHE A 174 -0.75 3.67 1.32
N LYS A 175 0.02 2.73 1.87
CA LYS A 175 0.01 2.44 3.30
C LYS A 175 1.35 1.90 3.78
N CYS A 176 1.58 2.03 5.11
CA CYS A 176 2.66 1.35 5.83
C CYS A 176 2.05 0.60 7.02
N TYR A 177 2.34 -0.68 7.11
CA TYR A 177 1.97 -1.53 8.25
C TYR A 177 3.20 -1.84 9.11
N ARG A 178 3.04 -1.83 10.43
CA ARG A 178 3.93 -2.59 11.29
C ARG A 178 3.67 -4.09 11.11
N ARG A 179 4.72 -4.91 11.09
CA ARG A 179 4.64 -6.38 10.91
C ARG A 179 3.56 -7.02 11.80
N ARG A 180 3.49 -6.62 13.08
CA ARG A 180 2.53 -7.18 14.04
C ARG A 180 1.06 -7.11 13.59
N VAL A 181 0.70 -6.11 12.79
CA VAL A 181 -0.66 -6.00 12.22
C VAL A 181 -0.93 -7.15 11.27
N LEU A 182 0.01 -7.40 10.34
CA LEU A 182 -0.12 -8.44 9.33
C LEU A 182 0.04 -9.85 9.90
N GLU A 183 0.78 -10.01 11.00
CA GLU A 183 0.87 -11.27 11.76
C GLU A 183 -0.45 -11.58 12.51
N THR A 184 -1.20 -10.55 12.91
CA THR A 184 -2.44 -10.71 13.68
C THR A 184 -3.66 -10.90 12.79
N ILE A 185 -3.68 -10.27 11.60
CA ILE A 185 -4.77 -10.42 10.64
C ILE A 185 -4.69 -11.80 9.99
N ASP A 186 -5.79 -12.55 10.01
CA ASP A 186 -5.92 -13.79 9.24
C ASP A 186 -6.05 -13.46 7.74
N LEU A 187 -4.90 -13.34 7.06
CA LEU A 187 -4.81 -12.96 5.66
C LEU A 187 -5.53 -13.93 4.72
N ASP A 188 -5.72 -15.19 5.13
CA ASP A 188 -6.43 -16.21 4.34
C ASP A 188 -7.96 -16.02 4.39
N LYS A 189 -8.46 -15.24 5.34
CA LYS A 189 -9.88 -14.89 5.45
C LYS A 189 -10.26 -13.58 4.77
N VAL A 190 -9.32 -12.84 4.23
CA VAL A 190 -9.59 -11.63 3.44
C VAL A 190 -10.22 -12.04 2.11
N ARG A 191 -11.44 -11.55 1.84
CA ARG A 191 -12.28 -12.01 0.72
C ARG A 191 -12.56 -10.94 -0.32
N MET A 192 -12.54 -9.67 0.08
CA MET A 192 -12.89 -8.58 -0.82
C MET A 192 -11.79 -8.33 -1.86
N LYS A 193 -12.19 -7.93 -3.06
CA LYS A 193 -11.30 -7.66 -4.19
C LYS A 193 -11.21 -6.17 -4.49
N GLY A 194 -10.24 -5.76 -5.28
CA GLY A 194 -10.09 -4.37 -5.72
C GLY A 194 -10.08 -3.37 -4.56
N TYR A 195 -10.89 -2.33 -4.62
CA TYR A 195 -11.01 -1.36 -3.53
C TYR A 195 -11.57 -1.94 -2.24
N GLY A 196 -12.40 -2.98 -2.35
CA GLY A 196 -12.93 -3.69 -1.19
C GLY A 196 -11.82 -4.29 -0.32
N PHE A 197 -10.77 -4.82 -0.94
CA PHE A 197 -9.58 -5.30 -0.24
C PHE A 197 -8.98 -4.22 0.66
N GLN A 198 -8.85 -3.00 0.13
CA GLN A 198 -8.30 -1.88 0.89
C GLN A 198 -9.17 -1.51 2.10
N ILE A 199 -10.50 -1.62 1.94
CA ILE A 199 -11.47 -1.39 3.03
C ILE A 199 -11.38 -2.50 4.06
N GLU A 200 -11.37 -3.77 3.65
CA GLU A 200 -11.34 -4.93 4.53
C GLU A 200 -10.07 -4.93 5.40
N MET A 201 -8.91 -4.64 4.82
CA MET A 201 -7.64 -4.56 5.55
C MET A 201 -7.65 -3.47 6.63
N LYS A 202 -8.15 -2.27 6.31
CA LYS A 202 -8.28 -1.17 7.29
C LYS A 202 -9.28 -1.51 8.39
N TYR A 203 -10.40 -2.11 8.02
CA TYR A 203 -11.42 -2.50 9.00
C TYR A 203 -10.93 -3.62 9.93
N SER A 204 -10.22 -4.61 9.41
CA SER A 204 -9.60 -5.66 10.21
C SER A 204 -8.59 -5.07 11.19
N THR A 205 -7.73 -4.16 10.73
CA THR A 205 -6.79 -3.43 11.58
C THR A 205 -7.52 -2.66 12.69
N TYR A 206 -8.60 -1.93 12.33
CA TYR A 206 -9.42 -1.16 13.29
C TYR A 206 -10.11 -2.05 14.31
N LYS A 207 -10.73 -3.16 13.87
CA LYS A 207 -11.42 -4.11 14.78
C LYS A 207 -10.49 -4.77 15.78
N LEU A 208 -9.24 -5.02 15.39
CA LEU A 208 -8.23 -5.58 16.28
C LEU A 208 -7.65 -4.56 17.28
N GLY A 209 -8.13 -3.31 17.25
CA GLY A 209 -7.72 -2.26 18.19
C GLY A 209 -6.38 -1.61 17.88
N PHE A 210 -5.83 -1.82 16.71
CA PHE A 210 -4.59 -1.18 16.27
C PHE A 210 -4.77 0.31 15.99
N THR A 211 -3.72 1.08 16.24
CA THR A 211 -3.69 2.52 16.01
C THR A 211 -3.51 2.83 14.52
N ILE A 212 -4.47 3.56 13.94
CA ILE A 212 -4.42 4.00 12.54
C ILE A 212 -4.17 5.50 12.49
N LYS A 213 -3.20 5.94 11.69
CA LYS A 213 -2.89 7.35 11.44
C LYS A 213 -2.99 7.66 9.95
N GLU A 214 -3.64 8.75 9.58
CA GLU A 214 -3.67 9.24 8.20
C GLU A 214 -2.61 10.34 8.02
N VAL A 215 -1.84 10.21 6.95
CA VAL A 215 -0.81 11.15 6.52
C VAL A 215 -1.33 11.82 5.24
N PRO A 216 -1.49 13.14 5.19
CA PRO A 216 -1.99 13.80 3.98
C PRO A 216 -0.99 13.64 2.83
N ILE A 217 -1.47 13.17 1.69
CA ILE A 217 -0.71 13.05 0.44
C ILE A 217 -1.42 13.79 -0.69
N ILE A 218 -0.69 14.10 -1.74
CA ILE A 218 -1.24 14.55 -3.01
C ILE A 218 -1.29 13.36 -3.96
N PHE A 219 -2.49 12.97 -4.37
CA PHE A 219 -2.68 11.90 -5.35
C PHE A 219 -2.78 12.50 -6.75
N VAL A 220 -1.89 12.08 -7.65
CA VAL A 220 -1.88 12.53 -9.04
C VAL A 220 -2.43 11.40 -9.90
N ASP A 221 -3.40 11.70 -10.81
CA ASP A 221 -3.85 10.65 -11.73
C ASP A 221 -2.69 10.20 -12.63
N ARG A 222 -2.66 8.91 -12.94
CA ARG A 222 -1.60 8.34 -13.79
C ARG A 222 -1.47 9.12 -15.11
N LYS A 223 -0.24 9.34 -15.54
CA LYS A 223 0.04 10.02 -16.80
C LYS A 223 -0.03 9.06 -18.00
N GLU A 224 0.27 7.78 -17.77
CA GLU A 224 0.34 6.73 -18.78
C GLU A 224 -0.44 5.48 -18.34
N GLY A 225 -0.95 4.72 -19.30
CA GLY A 225 -1.75 3.53 -19.07
C GLY A 225 -3.25 3.78 -19.00
N THR A 226 -4.05 2.72 -19.19
CA THR A 226 -5.52 2.78 -19.16
C THR A 226 -6.06 2.45 -17.78
N SER A 227 -7.05 3.21 -17.31
CA SER A 227 -7.75 2.91 -16.05
C SER A 227 -8.45 1.54 -16.13
N LYS A 228 -8.08 0.62 -15.24
CA LYS A 228 -8.61 -0.75 -15.18
C LYS A 228 -9.92 -0.84 -14.37
N MET A 229 -10.63 0.29 -14.18
CA MET A 229 -11.89 0.33 -13.41
C MET A 229 -13.07 -0.14 -14.25
N SER A 230 -13.83 -1.11 -13.74
CA SER A 230 -15.13 -1.51 -14.27
C SER A 230 -16.27 -1.01 -13.38
N SER A 231 -17.41 -0.66 -13.97
CA SER A 231 -18.59 -0.15 -13.26
C SER A 231 -19.17 -1.12 -12.21
N GLY A 232 -18.93 -2.43 -12.35
CA GLY A 232 -19.39 -3.46 -11.41
C GLY A 232 -18.70 -3.42 -10.03
N ILE A 233 -17.51 -2.83 -9.94
CA ILE A 233 -16.70 -2.79 -8.71
C ILE A 233 -17.41 -2.00 -7.58
N PHE A 234 -18.21 -0.99 -7.93
CA PHE A 234 -18.91 -0.19 -6.91
C PHE A 234 -20.06 -0.95 -6.25
N GLY A 235 -20.84 -1.70 -7.02
CA GLY A 235 -21.93 -2.53 -6.47
C GLY A 235 -21.39 -3.64 -5.57
N GLU A 236 -20.32 -4.31 -5.99
CA GLU A 236 -19.65 -5.34 -5.19
C GLU A 236 -19.10 -4.76 -3.89
N ALA A 237 -18.46 -3.60 -3.93
CA ALA A 237 -17.95 -2.92 -2.75
C ALA A 237 -19.07 -2.50 -1.79
N PHE A 238 -20.20 -1.99 -2.29
CA PHE A 238 -21.33 -1.57 -1.47
C PHE A 238 -21.90 -2.73 -0.63
N TRP A 239 -22.23 -3.83 -1.26
CA TRP A 239 -22.76 -5.02 -0.56
C TRP A 239 -21.67 -5.71 0.27
N GLY A 240 -20.42 -5.66 -0.19
CA GLY A 240 -19.26 -6.18 0.54
C GLY A 240 -19.08 -5.50 1.90
N VAL A 241 -19.24 -4.18 1.98
CA VAL A 241 -19.14 -3.41 3.23
C VAL A 241 -20.22 -3.81 4.23
N LEU A 242 -21.48 -3.99 3.79
CA LEU A 242 -22.56 -4.46 4.67
C LEU A 242 -22.28 -5.87 5.20
N LYS A 243 -21.83 -6.79 4.34
CA LYS A 243 -21.43 -8.14 4.75
C LYS A 243 -20.25 -8.11 5.72
N LEU A 244 -19.27 -7.22 5.47
CA LEU A 244 -18.11 -7.05 6.34
C LEU A 244 -18.52 -6.58 7.74
N LYS A 245 -19.49 -5.65 7.84
CA LYS A 245 -20.06 -5.19 9.13
C LYS A 245 -20.70 -6.33 9.92
N MET A 246 -21.38 -7.26 9.22
CA MET A 246 -22.08 -8.39 9.85
C MET A 246 -21.17 -9.57 10.24
N ARG A 247 -19.92 -9.60 9.74
CA ARG A 247 -18.94 -10.59 10.17
C ARG A 247 -18.56 -10.36 11.63
N LYS A 248 -18.84 -11.35 12.47
CA LYS A 248 -18.38 -11.40 13.86
C LYS A 248 -16.89 -11.70 13.95
#